data_8084e0a82013ca7d561df6440c537634
#
_entry.id   8084e0a82013ca7d561df6440c537634
#
_cell.length_a   1.000
_cell.length_b   1.000
_cell.length_c   1.000
_cell.angle_alpha   90.00
_cell.angle_beta   90.00
_cell.angle_gamma   90.00
#
_symmetry.space_group_name_H-M   'P 1'
#
loop_
_entity.id
_entity.type
_entity.pdbx_description
1 polymer ?
#
loop_
_entity_poly.entity_id
_entity_poly.type
_entity_poly.pdbx_seq_one_letter_code
_entity_poly.pdbx_strand_id
1 'polypeptide(L)'
;YSQWITDAIYARYLVTGDKPFVTRLLDGLIKNHEAWKQGNPKLNAWQKSRLLDNGLYWQVDSWEGQEFSIGGTGIRPPMNSYMFGGAQAIARIAELAGRKDQAEHYRAEAERLRQQVQAQLWDPEAKFFKVMRHENAPMNQYTNSVAEECAPGKLVKVREIFGYVPWYFNLPTDGQGYEEAWRQLTDPQGFLGTYGPTVAERRHPKFFINAAGCMWCGASWPFSTSQTLTALGNVLNNYHQVVIGKKEYYDTLKAYTRSHRLKVDNKVVSWLDESINPDTGIWMKVGPFPKTRGRDYNHSTYCDLIITDLAGLRPRADDLVEVNPLVPDGALDYLCID
;
A
#
# COMPACT_ATOMS: atom_id res chain seq x y z
N TYR A 1 2.01 -0.62 15.56
CA TYR A 1 2.45 -0.04 14.28
C TYR A 1 1.30 0.64 13.61
N SER A 2 1.37 1.94 13.53
CA SER A 2 0.24 2.71 13.07
C SER A 2 0.72 3.91 12.25
N GLN A 3 1.57 3.62 11.26
CA GLN A 3 2.12 4.64 10.38
C GLN A 3 1.03 5.48 9.74
N TRP A 4 -0.10 4.88 9.36
CA TRP A 4 -1.23 5.60 8.74
C TRP A 4 -2.52 5.60 9.58
N ILE A 5 -2.41 5.45 10.92
CA ILE A 5 -3.59 5.51 11.79
C ILE A 5 -4.37 6.81 11.65
N THR A 6 -3.69 7.91 11.36
CA THR A 6 -4.33 9.21 11.21
C THR A 6 -5.26 9.24 10.00
N ASP A 7 -4.81 8.64 8.90
CA ASP A 7 -5.62 8.50 7.69
C ASP A 7 -6.87 7.64 7.97
N ALA A 8 -6.71 6.51 8.65
CA ALA A 8 -7.84 5.65 9.05
C ALA A 8 -8.85 6.37 9.98
N ILE A 9 -8.37 7.20 10.91
CA ILE A 9 -9.23 8.01 11.78
C ILE A 9 -9.99 9.07 10.97
N TYR A 10 -9.34 9.70 10.00
CA TYR A 10 -10.01 10.64 9.10
C TYR A 10 -11.02 9.93 8.19
N ALA A 11 -10.68 8.78 7.63
CA ALA A 11 -11.60 7.96 6.84
C ALA A 11 -12.86 7.58 7.64
N ARG A 12 -12.70 7.20 8.92
CA ARG A 12 -13.86 6.99 9.81
C ARG A 12 -14.74 8.23 9.91
N TYR A 13 -14.15 9.43 10.02
CA TYR A 13 -14.93 10.68 10.04
C TYR A 13 -15.73 10.87 8.75
N LEU A 14 -15.16 10.57 7.59
CA LEU A 14 -15.87 10.70 6.31
C LEU A 14 -17.13 9.82 6.23
N VAL A 15 -17.13 8.68 6.93
CA VAL A 15 -18.28 7.76 6.99
C VAL A 15 -19.29 8.17 8.06
N THR A 16 -18.82 8.62 9.22
CA THR A 16 -19.68 8.80 10.41
C THR A 16 -20.10 10.24 10.68
N GLY A 17 -19.41 11.24 10.12
CA GLY A 17 -19.60 12.65 10.44
C GLY A 17 -19.20 13.04 11.88
N ASP A 18 -18.61 12.11 12.66
CA ASP A 18 -18.31 12.33 14.09
C ASP A 18 -17.11 13.28 14.29
N LYS A 19 -17.35 14.56 14.03
CA LYS A 19 -16.36 15.62 14.18
C LYS A 19 -15.80 15.72 15.62
N PRO A 20 -16.60 15.64 16.69
CA PRO A 20 -16.08 15.67 18.07
C PRO A 20 -15.10 14.54 18.36
N PHE A 21 -15.35 13.34 17.86
CA PHE A 21 -14.43 12.20 18.03
C PHE A 21 -13.09 12.46 17.38
N VAL A 22 -13.06 12.84 16.11
CA VAL A 22 -11.81 12.98 15.35
C VAL A 22 -10.98 14.15 15.87
N THR A 23 -11.61 15.30 16.18
CA THR A 23 -10.89 16.49 16.66
C THR A 23 -10.29 16.30 18.06
N ARG A 24 -10.94 15.52 18.94
CA ARG A 24 -10.40 15.16 20.25
C ARG A 24 -9.10 14.38 20.17
N LEU A 25 -8.88 13.62 19.12
CA LEU A 25 -7.69 12.78 18.93
C LEU A 25 -6.49 13.55 18.34
N LEU A 26 -6.68 14.76 17.83
CA LEU A 26 -5.68 15.48 17.05
C LEU A 26 -4.30 15.57 17.72
N ASP A 27 -4.22 15.95 18.99
CA ASP A 27 -2.93 16.09 19.69
C ASP A 27 -2.20 14.73 19.81
N GLY A 28 -2.95 13.65 20.05
CA GLY A 28 -2.40 12.30 20.09
C GLY A 28 -1.89 11.84 18.71
N LEU A 29 -2.62 12.17 17.64
CA LEU A 29 -2.24 11.85 16.26
C LEU A 29 -0.99 12.63 15.83
N ILE A 30 -0.92 13.91 16.16
CA ILE A 30 0.29 14.73 15.97
C ILE A 30 1.48 14.13 16.70
N LYS A 31 1.32 13.81 17.99
CA LYS A 31 2.40 13.18 18.78
C LYS A 31 2.88 11.86 18.17
N ASN A 32 1.96 11.03 17.69
CA ASN A 32 2.32 9.78 17.00
C ASN A 32 3.09 10.05 15.71
N HIS A 33 2.65 11.01 14.89
CA HIS A 33 3.32 11.38 13.64
C HIS A 33 4.73 11.91 13.88
N GLU A 34 4.90 12.84 14.83
CA GLU A 34 6.20 13.41 15.18
C GLU A 34 7.17 12.36 15.76
N ALA A 35 6.66 11.35 16.46
CA ALA A 35 7.51 10.28 17.01
C ALA A 35 8.24 9.48 15.89
N TRP A 36 7.68 9.40 14.69
CA TRP A 36 8.34 8.77 13.55
C TRP A 36 9.54 9.57 13.03
N LYS A 37 9.50 10.91 13.14
CA LYS A 37 10.60 11.78 12.77
C LYS A 37 11.77 11.66 13.75
N GLN A 38 11.46 11.70 15.03
CA GLN A 38 12.47 11.79 16.09
C GLN A 38 13.16 10.44 16.35
N GLY A 39 12.47 9.31 16.08
CA GLY A 39 12.92 8.00 16.51
C GLY A 39 12.97 7.88 18.04
N ASN A 40 13.56 6.80 18.54
CA ASN A 40 13.74 6.60 19.98
C ASN A 40 15.24 6.52 20.31
N PRO A 41 15.79 7.56 20.99
CA PRO A 41 17.23 7.62 21.28
C PRO A 41 17.72 6.54 22.25
N LYS A 42 16.79 5.86 22.95
CA LYS A 42 17.11 4.74 23.87
C LYS A 42 17.26 3.41 23.15
N LEU A 43 16.90 3.35 21.89
CA LEU A 43 16.98 2.15 21.06
C LEU A 43 18.30 2.14 20.27
N ASN A 44 18.60 1.02 19.63
CA ASN A 44 19.80 0.84 18.83
C ASN A 44 19.97 1.91 17.73
N ALA A 45 21.17 2.09 17.23
CA ALA A 45 21.51 3.13 16.25
C ALA A 45 20.56 3.15 15.02
N TRP A 46 20.11 1.99 14.56
CA TRP A 46 19.15 1.84 13.46
C TRP A 46 17.68 2.18 13.82
N GLN A 47 17.40 2.38 15.10
CA GLN A 47 16.09 2.83 15.60
C GLN A 47 16.07 4.35 15.91
N LYS A 48 17.17 5.05 15.66
CA LYS A 48 17.24 6.52 15.70
C LYS A 48 16.36 7.12 14.61
N SER A 49 16.34 8.43 14.50
CA SER A 49 15.49 9.16 13.55
C SER A 49 15.29 8.40 12.23
N ARG A 50 14.02 8.26 11.83
CA ARG A 50 13.67 7.72 10.52
C ARG A 50 13.76 8.76 9.41
N LEU A 51 13.60 10.04 9.77
CA LEU A 51 13.73 11.15 8.85
C LEU A 51 15.21 11.43 8.60
N LEU A 52 15.58 11.48 7.33
CA LEU A 52 16.93 11.75 6.84
C LEU A 52 17.07 13.19 6.37
N ASP A 53 18.31 13.64 6.19
CA ASP A 53 18.62 15.00 5.72
C ASP A 53 18.07 15.30 4.32
N ASN A 54 17.85 14.28 3.50
CA ASN A 54 17.20 14.41 2.20
C ASN A 54 15.67 14.58 2.27
N GLY A 55 15.10 14.65 3.46
CA GLY A 55 13.67 14.85 3.70
C GLY A 55 12.79 13.61 3.57
N LEU A 56 13.39 12.43 3.37
CA LEU A 56 12.69 11.15 3.26
C LEU A 56 12.91 10.26 4.49
N TYR A 57 12.01 9.29 4.66
CA TYR A 57 12.07 8.32 5.74
C TYR A 57 12.63 6.99 5.23
N TRP A 58 13.56 6.42 6.00
CA TRP A 58 14.03 5.06 5.77
C TRP A 58 13.28 4.05 6.63
N GLN A 59 13.21 2.80 6.20
CA GLN A 59 12.54 1.73 6.92
C GLN A 59 13.23 0.38 6.71
N VAL A 60 13.19 -0.44 7.76
CA VAL A 60 13.51 -1.87 7.64
C VAL A 60 12.37 -2.57 6.92
N ASP A 61 12.68 -3.41 5.94
CA ASP A 61 11.69 -4.10 5.13
C ASP A 61 10.69 -4.92 5.96
N SER A 62 11.15 -5.59 7.02
CA SER A 62 10.31 -6.37 7.93
C SER A 62 9.29 -5.55 8.75
N TRP A 63 9.37 -4.22 8.73
CA TRP A 63 8.56 -3.37 9.60
C TRP A 63 7.39 -2.69 8.90
N GLU A 64 7.23 -2.97 7.64
CA GLU A 64 6.09 -2.52 6.82
C GLU A 64 5.14 -3.66 6.44
N GLY A 65 5.37 -4.87 6.98
CA GLY A 65 4.65 -6.07 6.57
C GLY A 65 5.12 -6.64 5.23
N GLN A 66 6.36 -6.36 4.84
CA GLN A 66 6.97 -6.78 3.55
C GLN A 66 8.33 -7.43 3.81
N GLU A 67 8.33 -8.43 4.65
CA GLU A 67 9.52 -9.08 5.15
C GLU A 67 10.33 -9.74 4.04
N PHE A 68 11.64 -9.55 4.11
CA PHE A 68 12.59 -10.19 3.19
C PHE A 68 12.30 -9.89 1.71
N SER A 69 11.89 -8.67 1.42
CA SER A 69 11.66 -8.20 0.05
C SER A 69 12.97 -8.15 -0.76
N ILE A 70 12.87 -8.23 -2.07
CA ILE A 70 14.05 -8.17 -2.96
C ILE A 70 14.72 -6.78 -2.86
N GLY A 71 13.93 -5.72 -2.79
CA GLY A 71 14.44 -4.33 -2.63
C GLY A 71 15.07 -4.07 -1.28
N GLY A 72 14.68 -4.84 -0.26
CA GLY A 72 15.28 -4.81 1.08
C GLY A 72 15.02 -3.54 1.87
N THR A 73 15.82 -3.36 2.91
CA THR A 73 15.83 -2.18 3.78
C THR A 73 16.35 -0.95 3.05
N GLY A 74 15.76 0.21 3.28
CA GLY A 74 16.19 1.45 2.63
C GLY A 74 15.18 2.59 2.77
N ILE A 75 15.26 3.57 1.91
CA ILE A 75 14.26 4.62 1.77
C ILE A 75 13.16 4.05 0.88
N ARG A 76 12.02 3.71 1.47
CA ARG A 76 10.99 2.88 0.87
C ARG A 76 9.74 3.70 0.50
N PRO A 77 9.12 3.45 -0.66
CA PRO A 77 7.88 4.13 -1.06
C PRO A 77 6.76 4.04 -0.02
N PRO A 78 6.46 2.87 0.62
CA PRO A 78 5.37 2.77 1.58
C PRO A 78 5.53 3.69 2.78
N MET A 79 6.68 3.65 3.47
CA MET A 79 6.90 4.47 4.66
C MET A 79 6.70 5.97 4.36
N ASN A 80 7.23 6.44 3.25
CA ASN A 80 7.10 7.84 2.84
C ASN A 80 5.67 8.20 2.46
N SER A 81 4.93 7.26 1.85
CA SER A 81 3.51 7.44 1.54
C SER A 81 2.63 7.47 2.79
N TYR A 82 2.93 6.63 3.79
CA TYR A 82 2.23 6.65 5.08
C TYR A 82 2.44 7.97 5.83
N MET A 83 3.65 8.49 5.82
CA MET A 83 3.95 9.80 6.43
C MET A 83 3.27 10.94 5.66
N PHE A 84 3.22 10.87 4.33
CA PHE A 84 2.47 11.81 3.50
C PHE A 84 0.97 11.78 3.81
N GLY A 85 0.34 10.60 3.79
CA GLY A 85 -1.08 10.44 4.11
C GLY A 85 -1.41 10.88 5.54
N GLY A 86 -0.53 10.55 6.50
CA GLY A 86 -0.63 10.99 7.89
C GLY A 86 -0.63 12.51 8.03
N ALA A 87 0.31 13.20 7.36
CA ALA A 87 0.38 14.66 7.37
C ALA A 87 -0.86 15.31 6.73
N GLN A 88 -1.35 14.77 5.59
CA GLN A 88 -2.59 15.24 4.98
C GLN A 88 -3.80 15.07 5.90
N ALA A 89 -3.94 13.92 6.54
CA ALA A 89 -5.03 13.66 7.45
C ALA A 89 -4.98 14.55 8.69
N ILE A 90 -3.78 14.79 9.28
CA ILE A 90 -3.61 15.77 10.36
C ILE A 90 -4.06 17.16 9.92
N ALA A 91 -3.63 17.60 8.73
CA ALA A 91 -4.03 18.92 8.21
C ALA A 91 -5.56 19.07 8.12
N ARG A 92 -6.25 18.06 7.58
CA ARG A 92 -7.73 18.04 7.47
C ARG A 92 -8.42 18.02 8.84
N ILE A 93 -7.91 17.22 9.78
CA ILE A 93 -8.46 17.16 11.14
C ILE A 93 -8.20 18.49 11.89
N ALA A 94 -7.05 19.12 11.68
CA ALA A 94 -6.73 20.43 12.26
C ALA A 94 -7.66 21.53 11.72
N GLU A 95 -8.00 21.49 10.43
CA GLU A 95 -9.04 22.39 9.86
C GLU A 95 -10.39 22.19 10.54
N LEU A 96 -10.84 20.95 10.70
CA LEU A 96 -12.08 20.63 11.42
C LEU A 96 -12.06 21.15 12.87
N ALA A 97 -10.89 21.12 13.52
CA ALA A 97 -10.68 21.63 14.88
C ALA A 97 -10.49 23.16 14.94
N GLY A 98 -10.44 23.86 13.81
CA GLY A 98 -10.19 25.31 13.74
C GLY A 98 -8.72 25.71 14.00
N ARG A 99 -7.78 24.76 13.99
CA ARG A 99 -6.34 24.97 14.24
C ARG A 99 -5.60 25.26 12.92
N LYS A 100 -5.79 26.44 12.38
CA LYS A 100 -5.31 26.85 11.04
C LYS A 100 -3.79 26.69 10.88
N ASP A 101 -2.99 27.17 11.84
CA ASP A 101 -1.53 27.13 11.74
C ASP A 101 -1.02 25.67 11.65
N GLN A 102 -1.63 24.76 12.40
CA GLN A 102 -1.30 23.34 12.32
C GLN A 102 -1.73 22.73 10.98
N ALA A 103 -2.89 23.11 10.48
CA ALA A 103 -3.37 22.65 9.17
C ALA A 103 -2.41 23.07 8.05
N GLU A 104 -1.96 24.31 8.06
CA GLU A 104 -0.98 24.83 7.10
C GLU A 104 0.38 24.14 7.22
N HIS A 105 0.87 23.96 8.44
CA HIS A 105 2.11 23.26 8.73
C HIS A 105 2.14 21.85 8.14
N TYR A 106 1.13 21.04 8.44
CA TYR A 106 1.10 19.64 7.97
C TYR A 106 0.74 19.53 6.49
N ARG A 107 0.00 20.47 5.92
CA ARG A 107 -0.19 20.56 4.46
C ARG A 107 1.14 20.82 3.76
N ALA A 108 1.94 21.75 4.26
CA ALA A 108 3.26 22.05 3.72
C ALA A 108 4.22 20.87 3.88
N GLU A 109 4.12 20.13 4.98
CA GLU A 109 4.91 18.90 5.18
C GLU A 109 4.54 17.82 4.16
N ALA A 110 3.25 17.58 3.96
CA ALA A 110 2.79 16.63 2.95
C ALA A 110 3.28 17.01 1.55
N GLU A 111 3.22 18.29 1.19
CA GLU A 111 3.70 18.75 -0.11
C GLU A 111 5.21 18.56 -0.28
N ARG A 112 6.01 18.84 0.75
CA ARG A 112 7.45 18.53 0.71
C ARG A 112 7.72 17.05 0.50
N LEU A 113 6.99 16.17 1.22
CA LEU A 113 7.13 14.72 1.05
C LEU A 113 6.74 14.28 -0.36
N ARG A 114 5.66 14.81 -0.93
CA ARG A 114 5.28 14.57 -2.33
C ARG A 114 6.44 14.86 -3.28
N GLN A 115 7.01 16.07 -3.18
CA GLN A 115 8.10 16.49 -4.03
C GLN A 115 9.34 15.60 -3.89
N GLN A 116 9.70 15.25 -2.65
CA GLN A 116 10.88 14.42 -2.40
C GLN A 116 10.68 12.97 -2.87
N VAL A 117 9.51 12.40 -2.66
CA VAL A 117 9.19 11.02 -3.13
C VAL A 117 9.25 10.97 -4.66
N GLN A 118 8.63 11.92 -5.34
CA GLN A 118 8.61 11.96 -6.79
C GLN A 118 10.03 12.19 -7.37
N ALA A 119 10.80 13.08 -6.76
CA ALA A 119 12.15 13.42 -7.24
C ALA A 119 13.16 12.30 -6.99
N GLN A 120 13.03 11.54 -5.90
CA GLN A 120 14.10 10.62 -5.46
C GLN A 120 13.72 9.14 -5.59
N LEU A 121 12.44 8.76 -5.50
CA LEU A 121 12.04 7.35 -5.53
C LEU A 121 11.41 6.91 -6.86
N TRP A 122 11.09 7.85 -7.75
CA TRP A 122 10.67 7.52 -9.10
C TRP A 122 11.86 7.19 -9.98
N ASP A 123 11.83 6.03 -10.59
CA ASP A 123 12.78 5.63 -11.62
C ASP A 123 12.17 5.91 -13.01
N PRO A 124 12.67 6.91 -13.75
CA PRO A 124 12.08 7.29 -15.03
C PRO A 124 12.33 6.27 -16.14
N GLU A 125 13.36 5.42 -16.02
CA GLU A 125 13.63 4.33 -16.97
C GLU A 125 12.73 3.13 -16.69
N ALA A 126 12.64 2.72 -15.43
CA ALA A 126 11.77 1.64 -15.01
C ALA A 126 10.27 2.06 -14.97
N LYS A 127 9.98 3.37 -14.98
CA LYS A 127 8.64 3.95 -14.80
C LYS A 127 7.94 3.38 -13.56
N PHE A 128 8.62 3.46 -12.41
CA PHE A 128 8.13 2.85 -11.18
C PHE A 128 8.74 3.50 -9.93
N PHE A 129 7.98 3.58 -8.83
CA PHE A 129 8.52 3.97 -7.53
C PHE A 129 9.27 2.78 -6.91
N LYS A 130 10.52 3.01 -6.50
CA LYS A 130 11.44 1.97 -6.06
C LYS A 130 12.10 2.31 -4.75
N VAL A 131 12.63 1.30 -4.07
CA VAL A 131 13.48 1.50 -2.88
C VAL A 131 14.77 2.17 -3.30
N MET A 132 15.19 3.16 -2.52
CA MET A 132 16.54 3.75 -2.62
C MET A 132 17.41 3.24 -1.48
N ARG A 133 18.61 2.77 -1.80
CA ARG A 133 19.54 2.27 -0.79
C ARG A 133 19.94 3.37 0.17
N HIS A 134 19.97 3.04 1.47
CA HIS A 134 20.47 3.88 2.54
C HIS A 134 21.75 3.28 3.15
N GLU A 135 22.81 4.09 3.32
CA GLU A 135 24.15 3.62 3.73
C GLU A 135 24.18 2.81 5.04
N ASN A 136 23.44 3.27 6.02
CA ASN A 136 23.45 2.71 7.37
C ASN A 136 22.26 1.78 7.66
N ALA A 137 21.52 1.40 6.63
CA ALA A 137 20.42 0.45 6.84
C ALA A 137 20.99 -0.89 7.28
N PRO A 138 20.55 -1.45 8.42
CA PRO A 138 20.96 -2.77 8.80
C PRO A 138 20.51 -3.77 7.73
N MET A 139 21.46 -4.44 7.13
CA MET A 139 21.15 -5.51 6.17
C MET A 139 20.63 -6.70 6.95
N ASN A 140 19.46 -7.16 6.56
CA ASN A 140 18.95 -8.41 7.09
C ASN A 140 19.68 -9.56 6.40
N GLN A 141 20.53 -10.26 7.13
CA GLN A 141 21.34 -11.38 6.62
C GLN A 141 20.51 -12.53 6.01
N TYR A 142 19.22 -12.55 6.25
CA TYR A 142 18.28 -13.54 5.69
C TYR A 142 17.56 -13.04 4.43
N THR A 143 17.88 -11.86 3.93
CA THR A 143 17.18 -11.30 2.77
C THR A 143 17.77 -11.78 1.46
N ASN A 144 16.89 -11.97 0.47
CA ASN A 144 17.25 -12.13 -0.93
C ASN A 144 17.45 -10.74 -1.60
N SER A 145 17.80 -9.75 -0.81
CA SER A 145 17.85 -8.35 -1.24
C SER A 145 18.93 -8.08 -2.27
N VAL A 146 18.63 -7.15 -3.18
CA VAL A 146 19.59 -6.55 -4.12
C VAL A 146 20.10 -5.19 -3.63
N ALA A 147 19.73 -4.76 -2.43
CA ALA A 147 20.14 -3.46 -1.92
C ALA A 147 21.66 -3.35 -1.82
N GLU A 148 22.37 -4.43 -1.48
CA GLU A 148 23.83 -4.47 -1.43
C GLU A 148 24.51 -4.31 -2.79
N GLU A 149 23.81 -4.65 -3.87
CA GLU A 149 24.30 -4.55 -5.24
C GLU A 149 24.23 -3.11 -5.77
N CYS A 150 23.59 -2.21 -5.01
CA CYS A 150 23.43 -0.81 -5.36
C CYS A 150 24.33 0.07 -4.50
N ALA A 151 24.89 1.13 -5.08
CA ALA A 151 25.54 2.18 -4.28
C ALA A 151 24.49 2.94 -3.43
N PRO A 152 24.88 3.45 -2.24
CA PRO A 152 24.01 4.31 -1.44
C PRO A 152 23.45 5.48 -2.26
N GLY A 153 22.18 5.84 -2.01
CA GLY A 153 21.47 6.87 -2.76
C GLY A 153 21.01 6.45 -4.17
N LYS A 154 21.21 5.18 -4.57
CA LYS A 154 20.71 4.66 -5.85
C LYS A 154 19.45 3.80 -5.65
N LEU A 155 18.57 3.83 -6.65
CA LEU A 155 17.39 3.01 -6.71
C LEU A 155 17.75 1.54 -6.99
N VAL A 156 17.13 0.61 -6.27
CA VAL A 156 17.32 -0.82 -6.49
C VAL A 156 16.76 -1.26 -7.83
N LYS A 157 17.35 -2.30 -8.43
CA LYS A 157 16.97 -2.78 -9.78
C LYS A 157 15.83 -3.79 -9.74
N VAL A 158 14.79 -3.51 -8.99
CA VAL A 158 13.57 -4.34 -8.93
C VAL A 158 12.34 -3.45 -8.81
N ARG A 159 11.22 -3.84 -9.44
CA ARG A 159 9.88 -3.32 -9.15
C ARG A 159 9.22 -4.25 -8.14
N GLU A 160 8.63 -3.66 -7.11
CA GLU A 160 7.88 -4.38 -6.08
C GLU A 160 6.50 -3.76 -5.94
N ILE A 161 5.51 -4.59 -5.65
CA ILE A 161 4.08 -4.21 -5.66
C ILE A 161 3.78 -2.98 -4.80
N PHE A 162 4.50 -2.80 -3.73
CA PHE A 162 4.35 -1.65 -2.84
C PHE A 162 4.82 -0.31 -3.43
N GLY A 163 5.44 -0.31 -4.59
CA GLY A 163 5.64 0.89 -5.40
C GLY A 163 4.33 1.52 -5.90
N TYR A 164 3.18 0.84 -5.73
CA TYR A 164 1.86 1.41 -5.93
C TYR A 164 1.28 2.14 -4.70
N VAL A 165 1.84 1.96 -3.51
CA VAL A 165 1.36 2.59 -2.27
C VAL A 165 1.30 4.12 -2.33
N PRO A 166 2.14 4.84 -3.09
CA PRO A 166 1.96 6.28 -3.30
C PRO A 166 0.54 6.67 -3.76
N TRP A 167 -0.08 5.89 -4.64
CA TRP A 167 -1.46 6.16 -5.10
C TRP A 167 -2.54 5.83 -4.08
N TYR A 168 -2.25 4.98 -3.09
CA TYR A 168 -3.16 4.76 -1.96
C TYR A 168 -3.54 6.09 -1.27
N PHE A 169 -2.59 7.02 -1.20
CA PHE A 169 -2.75 8.34 -0.58
C PHE A 169 -2.87 9.49 -1.59
N ASN A 170 -3.02 9.22 -2.88
CA ASN A 170 -3.00 10.24 -3.94
C ASN A 170 -1.74 11.12 -3.88
N LEU A 171 -0.58 10.50 -3.61
CA LEU A 171 0.70 11.22 -3.52
C LEU A 171 1.18 11.69 -4.90
N PRO A 172 1.22 10.87 -5.96
CA PRO A 172 1.75 11.32 -7.25
C PRO A 172 0.92 12.45 -7.83
N THR A 173 1.61 13.40 -8.48
CA THR A 173 0.96 14.51 -9.16
C THR A 173 0.34 14.02 -10.47
N ASP A 174 -0.94 14.33 -10.68
CA ASP A 174 -1.68 14.00 -11.89
C ASP A 174 -1.04 14.64 -13.15
N GLY A 175 -1.10 13.92 -14.28
CA GLY A 175 -0.62 14.41 -15.57
C GLY A 175 0.89 14.47 -15.74
N GLN A 176 1.66 13.85 -14.85
CA GLN A 176 3.13 13.79 -14.93
C GLN A 176 3.67 12.45 -15.48
N GLY A 177 2.77 11.56 -15.88
CA GLY A 177 3.14 10.27 -16.48
C GLY A 177 3.55 9.19 -15.49
N TYR A 178 3.36 9.41 -14.20
CA TYR A 178 3.61 8.38 -13.17
C TYR A 178 2.69 7.17 -13.34
N GLU A 179 1.52 7.35 -13.93
CA GLU A 179 0.50 6.31 -14.18
C GLU A 179 1.01 5.18 -15.07
N GLU A 180 2.08 5.41 -15.84
CA GLU A 180 2.76 4.37 -16.64
C GLU A 180 3.21 3.16 -15.79
N ALA A 181 3.42 3.35 -14.49
CA ALA A 181 3.70 2.25 -13.56
C ALA A 181 2.64 1.15 -13.59
N TRP A 182 1.38 1.51 -13.82
CA TRP A 182 0.25 0.58 -13.77
C TRP A 182 0.22 -0.45 -14.89
N ARG A 183 1.00 -0.25 -15.98
CA ARG A 183 1.20 -1.29 -17.00
C ARG A 183 1.79 -2.58 -16.43
N GLN A 184 2.55 -2.48 -15.32
CA GLN A 184 3.17 -3.65 -14.70
C GLN A 184 2.15 -4.57 -14.00
N LEU A 185 0.97 -4.06 -13.63
CA LEU A 185 -0.06 -4.86 -12.95
C LEU A 185 -0.59 -5.98 -13.85
N THR A 186 -0.73 -5.72 -15.12
CA THR A 186 -1.27 -6.66 -16.13
C THR A 186 -0.19 -7.32 -16.99
N ASP A 187 1.06 -6.95 -16.82
CA ASP A 187 2.18 -7.56 -17.54
C ASP A 187 2.48 -8.96 -17.00
N PRO A 188 2.47 -10.01 -17.83
CA PRO A 188 2.83 -11.38 -17.42
C PRO A 188 4.24 -11.50 -16.84
N GLN A 189 5.16 -10.60 -17.19
CA GLN A 189 6.50 -10.52 -16.63
C GLN A 189 6.60 -9.47 -15.52
N GLY A 190 5.53 -8.72 -15.28
CA GLY A 190 5.35 -7.80 -14.16
C GLY A 190 4.71 -8.50 -12.97
N PHE A 191 3.52 -8.03 -12.57
CA PHE A 191 2.83 -8.51 -11.37
C PHE A 191 1.62 -9.41 -11.64
N LEU A 192 1.27 -9.70 -12.88
CA LEU A 192 0.07 -10.48 -13.20
C LEU A 192 0.09 -11.87 -12.56
N GLY A 193 -0.98 -12.21 -11.84
CA GLY A 193 -1.22 -13.53 -11.26
C GLY A 193 -2.71 -13.89 -11.28
N THR A 194 -3.02 -15.17 -11.45
CA THR A 194 -4.40 -15.69 -11.54
C THR A 194 -5.18 -15.54 -10.23
N TYR A 195 -4.47 -15.62 -9.09
CA TYR A 195 -5.04 -15.56 -7.73
C TYR A 195 -4.58 -14.33 -6.94
N GLY A 196 -4.19 -13.28 -7.63
CA GLY A 196 -3.72 -12.02 -7.09
C GLY A 196 -2.35 -11.63 -7.64
N PRO A 197 -2.01 -10.34 -7.62
CA PRO A 197 -0.73 -9.86 -8.13
C PRO A 197 0.43 -10.38 -7.30
N THR A 198 1.57 -10.63 -7.96
CA THR A 198 2.83 -10.99 -7.29
C THR A 198 3.41 -9.78 -6.56
N VAL A 199 4.17 -10.01 -5.49
CA VAL A 199 4.77 -8.90 -4.71
C VAL A 199 6.05 -8.34 -5.32
N ALA A 200 6.68 -9.07 -6.24
CA ALA A 200 7.81 -8.62 -7.04
C ALA A 200 7.58 -8.93 -8.51
N GLU A 201 8.21 -8.17 -9.41
CA GLU A 201 8.11 -8.42 -10.86
C GLU A 201 8.72 -9.78 -11.23
N ARG A 202 7.99 -10.56 -12.04
CA ARG A 202 8.36 -11.93 -12.43
C ARG A 202 9.65 -12.02 -13.23
N ARG A 203 10.00 -10.97 -13.98
CA ARG A 203 11.23 -10.91 -14.79
C ARG A 203 12.50 -10.80 -13.98
N HIS A 204 12.40 -10.47 -12.67
CA HIS A 204 13.58 -10.27 -11.85
C HIS A 204 14.27 -11.62 -11.53
N PRO A 205 15.61 -11.76 -11.65
CA PRO A 205 16.31 -13.03 -11.43
C PRO A 205 16.13 -13.62 -10.03
N LYS A 206 15.88 -12.78 -9.02
CA LYS A 206 15.61 -13.20 -7.63
C LYS A 206 14.12 -13.42 -7.34
N PHE A 207 13.26 -13.36 -8.36
CA PHE A 207 11.85 -13.72 -8.19
C PHE A 207 11.72 -15.19 -7.86
N PHE A 208 11.02 -15.52 -6.79
CA PHE A 208 10.64 -16.90 -6.49
C PHE A 208 9.43 -16.97 -5.55
N ILE A 209 8.65 -18.03 -5.67
CA ILE A 209 7.50 -18.29 -4.82
C ILE A 209 7.95 -19.25 -3.71
N ASN A 210 8.12 -18.70 -2.50
CA ASN A 210 8.58 -19.48 -1.35
C ASN A 210 7.40 -20.09 -0.60
N ALA A 211 7.38 -21.42 -0.53
CA ALA A 211 6.35 -22.17 0.21
C ALA A 211 6.59 -22.24 1.73
N ALA A 212 7.79 -21.93 2.22
CA ALA A 212 8.18 -22.22 3.59
C ALA A 212 8.32 -20.98 4.49
N GLY A 213 8.27 -19.77 3.97
CA GLY A 213 8.61 -18.59 4.74
C GLY A 213 7.84 -17.33 4.40
N CYS A 214 7.93 -16.35 5.30
CA CYS A 214 7.46 -14.99 5.09
C CYS A 214 8.49 -14.25 4.24
N MET A 215 8.43 -14.40 2.90
CA MET A 215 9.34 -13.74 1.98
C MET A 215 8.56 -13.06 0.85
N TRP A 216 8.78 -11.78 0.69
CA TRP A 216 8.11 -10.95 -0.30
C TRP A 216 8.89 -10.90 -1.61
N CYS A 217 9.14 -12.10 -2.16
CA CYS A 217 9.92 -12.26 -3.40
C CYS A 217 9.08 -12.72 -4.61
N GLY A 218 7.80 -13.12 -4.42
CA GLY A 218 7.02 -13.63 -5.54
C GLY A 218 5.58 -14.04 -5.24
N ALA A 219 5.26 -14.55 -4.05
CA ALA A 219 3.89 -14.93 -3.70
C ALA A 219 2.93 -13.73 -3.77
N SER A 220 1.62 -13.98 -3.89
CA SER A 220 0.61 -12.95 -3.69
C SER A 220 0.25 -12.85 -2.20
N TRP A 221 0.03 -11.63 -1.73
CA TRP A 221 -0.31 -11.32 -0.35
C TRP A 221 -1.62 -10.52 -0.30
N PRO A 222 -2.64 -10.96 0.43
CA PRO A 222 -3.88 -10.20 0.61
C PRO A 222 -3.64 -8.75 1.07
N PHE A 223 -2.67 -8.54 1.95
CA PHE A 223 -2.28 -7.21 2.43
C PHE A 223 -1.86 -6.27 1.27
N SER A 224 -0.93 -6.71 0.42
CA SER A 224 -0.50 -5.89 -0.73
C SER A 224 -1.57 -5.81 -1.82
N THR A 225 -2.34 -6.87 -2.03
CA THR A 225 -3.41 -6.89 -3.01
C THR A 225 -4.50 -5.87 -2.67
N SER A 226 -4.90 -5.79 -1.39
CA SER A 226 -5.88 -4.80 -0.94
C SER A 226 -5.35 -3.36 -1.07
N GLN A 227 -4.09 -3.12 -0.69
CA GLN A 227 -3.46 -1.80 -0.88
C GLN A 227 -3.37 -1.41 -2.36
N THR A 228 -3.03 -2.37 -3.23
CA THR A 228 -2.93 -2.14 -4.68
C THR A 228 -4.30 -1.82 -5.28
N LEU A 229 -5.35 -2.53 -4.87
CA LEU A 229 -6.71 -2.28 -5.35
C LEU A 229 -7.23 -0.91 -4.88
N THR A 230 -7.01 -0.53 -3.61
CA THR A 230 -7.35 0.83 -3.13
C THR A 230 -6.58 1.90 -3.91
N ALA A 231 -5.29 1.67 -4.17
CA ALA A 231 -4.47 2.58 -4.97
C ALA A 231 -5.00 2.69 -6.42
N LEU A 232 -5.38 1.56 -7.02
CA LEU A 232 -5.96 1.53 -8.37
C LEU A 232 -7.32 2.23 -8.41
N GLY A 233 -8.17 2.01 -7.40
CA GLY A 233 -9.43 2.74 -7.25
C GLY A 233 -9.22 4.25 -7.23
N ASN A 234 -8.20 4.72 -6.50
CA ASN A 234 -7.81 6.13 -6.49
C ASN A 234 -7.32 6.61 -7.85
N VAL A 235 -6.52 5.81 -8.56
CA VAL A 235 -6.05 6.17 -9.92
C VAL A 235 -7.24 6.35 -10.87
N LEU A 236 -8.19 5.45 -10.85
CA LEU A 236 -9.33 5.48 -11.75
C LEU A 236 -10.33 6.62 -11.42
N ASN A 237 -10.34 7.08 -10.17
CA ASN A 237 -11.25 8.14 -9.74
C ASN A 237 -10.62 9.54 -9.72
N ASN A 238 -9.31 9.64 -9.49
CA ASN A 238 -8.67 10.91 -9.14
C ASN A 238 -7.60 11.37 -10.15
N TYR A 239 -7.27 10.56 -11.16
CA TYR A 239 -6.21 10.86 -12.13
C TYR A 239 -6.72 10.83 -13.57
N HIS A 240 -6.28 11.79 -14.39
CA HIS A 240 -6.54 11.84 -15.82
C HIS A 240 -5.54 10.94 -16.54
N GLN A 241 -5.94 9.72 -16.86
CA GLN A 241 -5.04 8.74 -17.48
C GLN A 241 -5.81 7.75 -18.37
N VAL A 242 -5.10 7.07 -19.27
CA VAL A 242 -5.63 6.05 -20.20
C VAL A 242 -4.82 4.75 -20.17
N VAL A 243 -3.97 4.60 -19.15
CA VAL A 243 -3.02 3.48 -19.04
C VAL A 243 -3.70 2.22 -18.55
N ILE A 244 -4.65 2.39 -17.63
CA ILE A 244 -5.36 1.30 -16.96
C ILE A 244 -6.83 1.69 -16.77
N GLY A 245 -7.74 0.71 -16.74
CA GLY A 245 -9.17 0.96 -16.72
C GLY A 245 -9.95 0.14 -15.68
N LYS A 246 -11.27 0.32 -15.71
CA LYS A 246 -12.21 -0.41 -14.83
C LYS A 246 -12.12 -1.93 -15.02
N LYS A 247 -11.78 -2.38 -16.23
CA LYS A 247 -11.62 -3.81 -16.51
C LYS A 247 -10.49 -4.44 -15.70
N GLU A 248 -9.35 -3.77 -15.62
CA GLU A 248 -8.19 -4.26 -14.87
C GLU A 248 -8.44 -4.22 -13.36
N TYR A 249 -9.15 -3.22 -12.85
CA TYR A 249 -9.64 -3.21 -11.47
C TYR A 249 -10.53 -4.42 -11.19
N TYR A 250 -11.55 -4.63 -12.01
CA TYR A 250 -12.53 -5.70 -11.86
C TYR A 250 -11.87 -7.08 -11.94
N ASP A 251 -10.98 -7.29 -12.90
CA ASP A 251 -10.27 -8.56 -13.06
C ASP A 251 -9.32 -8.86 -11.90
N THR A 252 -8.62 -7.84 -11.39
CA THR A 252 -7.76 -7.98 -10.21
C THR A 252 -8.57 -8.26 -8.95
N LEU A 253 -9.71 -7.58 -8.77
CA LEU A 253 -10.64 -7.84 -7.66
C LEU A 253 -11.22 -9.26 -7.76
N LYS A 254 -11.59 -9.73 -8.95
CA LYS A 254 -12.01 -11.13 -9.17
C LYS A 254 -10.94 -12.14 -8.84
N ALA A 255 -9.69 -11.87 -9.21
CA ALA A 255 -8.54 -12.73 -8.87
C ALA A 255 -8.39 -12.80 -7.34
N TYR A 256 -8.49 -11.67 -6.65
CA TYR A 256 -8.47 -11.60 -5.19
C TYR A 256 -9.65 -12.35 -4.58
N THR A 257 -10.87 -12.17 -5.08
CA THR A 257 -12.07 -12.91 -4.63
C THR A 257 -11.92 -14.41 -4.78
N ARG A 258 -11.35 -14.88 -5.91
CA ARG A 258 -11.09 -16.30 -6.15
C ARG A 258 -10.14 -16.90 -5.12
N SER A 259 -9.23 -16.11 -4.58
CA SER A 259 -8.28 -16.58 -3.57
C SER A 259 -8.94 -16.89 -2.21
N HIS A 260 -10.14 -16.32 -1.91
CA HIS A 260 -10.81 -16.47 -0.61
C HIS A 260 -11.42 -17.85 -0.37
N ARG A 261 -10.70 -18.90 -0.70
CA ARG A 261 -11.15 -20.29 -0.54
C ARG A 261 -10.02 -21.25 -0.29
N LEU A 262 -10.34 -22.31 0.40
CA LEU A 262 -9.46 -23.47 0.63
C LEU A 262 -10.22 -24.76 0.32
N LYS A 263 -9.57 -25.69 -0.36
CA LYS A 263 -10.11 -27.05 -0.56
C LYS A 263 -9.60 -27.94 0.56
N VAL A 264 -10.53 -28.51 1.33
CA VAL A 264 -10.25 -29.46 2.42
C VAL A 264 -11.19 -30.66 2.22
N ASP A 265 -10.66 -31.87 2.13
CA ASP A 265 -11.40 -33.12 2.00
C ASP A 265 -12.53 -33.05 0.95
N ASN A 266 -12.21 -32.58 -0.25
CA ASN A 266 -13.13 -32.34 -1.38
C ASN A 266 -14.22 -31.27 -1.13
N LYS A 267 -14.20 -30.56 -0.01
CA LYS A 267 -15.06 -29.41 0.25
C LYS A 267 -14.31 -28.11 0.02
N VAL A 268 -14.99 -27.11 -0.50
CA VAL A 268 -14.48 -25.74 -0.60
C VAL A 268 -15.03 -24.96 0.58
N VAL A 269 -14.14 -24.37 1.37
CA VAL A 269 -14.49 -23.52 2.53
C VAL A 269 -14.00 -22.10 2.28
N SER A 270 -14.67 -21.12 2.87
CA SER A 270 -14.18 -19.74 2.90
C SER A 270 -12.86 -19.69 3.68
N TRP A 271 -11.85 -19.08 3.09
CA TRP A 271 -10.52 -19.02 3.66
C TRP A 271 -9.75 -17.82 3.18
N LEU A 272 -9.04 -17.19 4.07
CA LEU A 272 -8.04 -16.18 3.77
C LEU A 272 -6.85 -16.40 4.70
N ASP A 273 -5.66 -16.39 4.13
CA ASP A 273 -4.41 -16.57 4.85
C ASP A 273 -3.40 -15.50 4.43
N GLU A 274 -2.18 -15.59 4.90
CA GLU A 274 -1.17 -14.56 4.77
C GLU A 274 -0.60 -14.46 3.35
N SER A 275 -0.33 -15.60 2.70
CA SER A 275 0.23 -15.65 1.35
C SER A 275 -0.26 -16.81 0.51
N ILE A 276 -0.44 -16.59 -0.79
CA ILE A 276 -0.96 -17.58 -1.74
C ILE A 276 -0.04 -17.66 -2.96
N ASN A 277 0.08 -18.86 -3.53
CA ASN A 277 0.71 -19.02 -4.83
C ASN A 277 -0.15 -18.34 -5.90
N PRO A 278 0.37 -17.31 -6.59
CA PRO A 278 -0.42 -16.49 -7.52
C PRO A 278 -0.89 -17.24 -8.76
N ASP A 279 -0.29 -18.39 -9.08
CA ASP A 279 -0.58 -19.16 -10.28
C ASP A 279 -1.52 -20.33 -10.03
N THR A 280 -1.36 -21.00 -8.86
CA THR A 280 -2.10 -22.22 -8.52
C THR A 280 -3.23 -22.01 -7.53
N GLY A 281 -3.24 -20.89 -6.81
CA GLY A 281 -4.22 -20.62 -5.75
C GLY A 281 -4.02 -21.46 -4.48
N ILE A 282 -2.84 -22.04 -4.30
CA ILE A 282 -2.50 -22.82 -3.11
C ILE A 282 -1.98 -21.85 -2.04
N TRP A 283 -2.61 -21.86 -0.87
CA TRP A 283 -2.15 -21.10 0.29
C TRP A 283 -0.82 -21.63 0.80
N MET A 284 0.14 -20.73 1.00
CA MET A 284 1.56 -21.10 1.21
C MET A 284 1.87 -21.57 2.63
N LYS A 285 1.07 -21.14 3.62
CA LYS A 285 1.35 -21.38 5.05
C LYS A 285 0.27 -22.22 5.74
N VAL A 286 -0.54 -22.92 4.97
CA VAL A 286 -1.57 -23.79 5.55
C VAL A 286 -0.89 -24.98 6.25
N GLY A 287 -0.89 -24.93 7.57
CA GLY A 287 -0.60 -26.08 8.41
C GLY A 287 -1.79 -27.02 8.47
N PRO A 288 -1.77 -28.04 9.36
CA PRO A 288 -2.91 -28.92 9.55
C PRO A 288 -4.18 -28.11 9.87
N PHE A 289 -5.19 -28.23 9.02
CA PHE A 289 -6.51 -27.59 9.25
C PHE A 289 -7.09 -28.01 10.61
N PRO A 290 -7.67 -27.11 11.43
CA PRO A 290 -7.91 -25.69 11.20
C PRO A 290 -6.84 -24.74 11.81
N LYS A 291 -5.67 -25.23 12.17
CA LYS A 291 -4.68 -24.49 12.93
C LYS A 291 -3.62 -23.88 12.00
N THR A 292 -3.90 -22.72 11.42
CA THR A 292 -2.89 -21.91 10.75
C THR A 292 -2.71 -20.58 11.48
N ARG A 293 -1.50 -19.99 11.44
CA ARG A 293 -1.22 -18.71 12.09
C ARG A 293 -1.80 -17.52 11.32
N GLY A 294 -2.00 -17.68 10.02
CA GLY A 294 -2.43 -16.62 9.13
C GLY A 294 -3.93 -16.63 8.80
N ARG A 295 -4.70 -17.56 9.37
CA ARG A 295 -6.14 -17.64 9.11
C ARG A 295 -6.84 -16.32 9.43
N ASP A 296 -7.72 -15.90 8.50
CA ASP A 296 -8.49 -14.66 8.58
C ASP A 296 -7.62 -13.39 8.57
N TYR A 297 -6.41 -13.49 8.00
CA TYR A 297 -5.45 -12.42 7.92
C TYR A 297 -5.89 -11.31 6.97
N ASN A 298 -5.91 -10.05 7.49
CA ASN A 298 -6.08 -8.80 6.71
C ASN A 298 -7.23 -8.79 5.69
N HIS A 299 -8.39 -9.35 6.01
CA HIS A 299 -9.53 -9.44 5.11
C HIS A 299 -10.56 -8.30 5.27
N SER A 300 -10.45 -7.49 6.33
CA SER A 300 -11.43 -6.42 6.64
C SER A 300 -11.57 -5.37 5.54
N THR A 301 -10.50 -5.10 4.79
CA THR A 301 -10.52 -4.12 3.69
C THR A 301 -11.24 -4.61 2.44
N TYR A 302 -11.58 -5.89 2.33
CA TYR A 302 -12.25 -6.43 1.14
C TYR A 302 -13.64 -5.80 0.93
N CYS A 303 -14.41 -5.62 2.00
CA CYS A 303 -15.73 -4.97 1.91
C CYS A 303 -15.60 -3.51 1.45
N ASP A 304 -14.56 -2.81 1.88
CA ASP A 304 -14.29 -1.44 1.45
C ASP A 304 -14.02 -1.37 -0.06
N LEU A 305 -13.29 -2.35 -0.62
CA LEU A 305 -13.05 -2.44 -2.06
C LEU A 305 -14.34 -2.65 -2.87
N ILE A 306 -15.31 -3.38 -2.29
CA ILE A 306 -16.62 -3.57 -2.93
C ILE A 306 -17.45 -2.30 -2.82
N ILE A 307 -17.56 -1.70 -1.65
CA ILE A 307 -18.45 -0.55 -1.39
C ILE A 307 -17.87 0.72 -2.01
N THR A 308 -16.62 1.03 -1.69
CA THR A 308 -16.01 2.32 -2.05
C THR A 308 -15.61 2.39 -3.51
N ASP A 309 -15.12 1.29 -4.07
CA ASP A 309 -14.58 1.29 -5.42
C ASP A 309 -15.47 0.56 -6.42
N LEU A 310 -15.79 -0.74 -6.21
CA LEU A 310 -16.61 -1.46 -7.19
C LEU A 310 -17.99 -0.84 -7.35
N ALA A 311 -18.71 -0.62 -6.24
CA ALA A 311 -20.01 0.05 -6.24
C ALA A 311 -19.88 1.59 -6.32
N GLY A 312 -18.71 2.10 -5.98
CA GLY A 312 -18.35 3.50 -6.12
C GLY A 312 -19.01 4.45 -5.13
N LEU A 313 -19.46 3.95 -3.98
CA LEU A 313 -20.02 4.80 -2.91
C LEU A 313 -18.85 5.38 -2.08
N ARG A 314 -18.43 6.59 -2.44
CA ARG A 314 -17.22 7.20 -1.88
C ARG A 314 -17.57 8.12 -0.70
N PRO A 315 -17.00 7.88 0.50
CA PRO A 315 -17.23 8.73 1.66
C PRO A 315 -16.69 10.15 1.46
N ARG A 316 -17.45 11.16 1.87
CA ARG A 316 -17.12 12.58 1.71
C ARG A 316 -17.31 13.35 3.02
N ALA A 317 -16.63 14.50 3.12
CA ALA A 317 -16.75 15.40 4.27
C ALA A 317 -17.92 16.40 4.16
N ASP A 318 -18.55 16.48 2.99
CA ASP A 318 -19.71 17.33 2.69
C ASP A 318 -21.00 16.49 2.61
N ASP A 319 -22.15 17.14 2.41
CA ASP A 319 -23.47 16.50 2.36
C ASP A 319 -23.78 15.87 0.98
N LEU A 320 -22.78 15.70 0.12
CA LEU A 320 -22.97 15.10 -1.20
C LEU A 320 -22.75 13.58 -1.13
N VAL A 321 -23.57 12.85 -1.86
CA VAL A 321 -23.37 11.43 -2.13
C VAL A 321 -22.68 11.29 -3.47
N GLU A 322 -21.46 10.73 -3.46
CA GLU A 322 -20.70 10.44 -4.67
C GLU A 322 -20.82 8.96 -5.02
N VAL A 323 -21.27 8.68 -6.23
CA VAL A 323 -21.40 7.31 -6.76
C VAL A 323 -20.65 7.23 -8.08
N ASN A 324 -19.53 6.53 -8.12
CA ASN A 324 -18.72 6.33 -9.32
C ASN A 324 -18.25 4.85 -9.43
N PRO A 325 -19.11 3.93 -9.92
CA PRO A 325 -18.81 2.52 -9.95
C PRO A 325 -17.62 2.19 -10.86
N LEU A 326 -16.72 1.33 -10.39
CA LEU A 326 -15.62 0.76 -11.16
C LEU A 326 -16.00 -0.58 -11.82
N VAL A 327 -17.27 -0.76 -12.13
CA VAL A 327 -17.79 -1.89 -12.90
C VAL A 327 -17.57 -1.62 -14.39
N PRO A 328 -16.92 -2.52 -15.15
CA PRO A 328 -16.83 -2.41 -16.60
C PRO A 328 -18.20 -2.59 -17.26
N ASP A 329 -18.41 -1.94 -18.39
CA ASP A 329 -19.65 -2.07 -19.16
C ASP A 329 -19.96 -3.54 -19.49
N GLY A 330 -21.18 -3.95 -19.23
CA GLY A 330 -21.67 -5.33 -19.47
C GLY A 330 -21.14 -6.39 -18.50
N ALA A 331 -20.39 -6.02 -17.45
CA ALA A 331 -19.89 -6.99 -16.48
C ALA A 331 -20.94 -7.41 -15.45
N LEU A 332 -21.91 -6.55 -15.14
CA LEU A 332 -23.05 -6.79 -14.26
C LEU A 332 -24.32 -6.18 -14.88
N ASP A 333 -25.45 -6.84 -14.73
CA ASP A 333 -26.75 -6.30 -15.16
C ASP A 333 -27.24 -5.19 -14.21
N TYR A 334 -26.97 -5.35 -12.91
CA TYR A 334 -27.23 -4.36 -11.88
C TYR A 334 -26.34 -4.59 -10.65
N LEU A 335 -26.18 -3.56 -9.85
CA LEU A 335 -25.52 -3.61 -8.54
C LEU A 335 -26.43 -2.91 -7.53
N CYS A 336 -26.71 -3.58 -6.41
CA CYS A 336 -27.50 -3.04 -5.30
C CYS A 336 -26.70 -3.19 -4.00
N ILE A 337 -26.75 -2.16 -3.16
CA ILE A 337 -26.23 -2.18 -1.79
C ILE A 337 -27.37 -1.68 -0.91
N ASP A 338 -27.82 -2.53 0.03
CA ASP A 338 -28.87 -2.23 1.00
C ASP A 338 -28.29 -1.66 2.29
#